data_050c2ddc4c2f8fa5e41855e5273eb6a9
#
_entry.id   050c2ddc4c2f8fa5e41855e5273eb6a9
#
_cell.length_a   1.000
_cell.length_b   1.000
_cell.length_c   1.000
_cell.angle_alpha   90.00
_cell.angle_beta   90.00
_cell.angle_gamma   90.00
#
_symmetry.space_group_name_H-M   'P 1'
#
loop_
_entity.id
_entity.type
_entity.pdbx_description
1 polymer ?
#
loop_
_entity_poly.entity_id
_entity_poly.type
_entity_poly.pdbx_seq_one_letter_code
_entity_poly.pdbx_strand_id
1 'polypeptide(L)'
;MVTPLRQSERRNRLRLKFSRPVRVGSEAKYGRVEEVRTTVNVSRDGLFFTTSLKHYHVGMWLMLTFPYEPADPIKKEQVGKVVRLEHLEDGRVGVAVEFFSR
;
A
#
# COMPACT_ATOMS: atom_id res chain seq x y z
N MET A 1 3.60 26.03 22.80
CA MET A 1 3.23 25.17 23.23
C MET A 1 2.77 24.00 22.43
N VAL A 2 2.13 24.11 21.43
CA VAL A 2 1.64 22.93 20.77
C VAL A 2 2.30 22.65 19.46
N THR A 3 3.42 23.23 19.23
CA THR A 3 4.08 23.09 17.94
C THR A 3 4.43 21.65 17.59
N PRO A 4 5.04 20.86 18.49
CA PRO A 4 5.33 19.47 18.13
C PRO A 4 4.08 18.69 17.87
N LEU A 5 3.03 18.98 18.63
CA LEU A 5 1.79 18.31 18.44
C LEU A 5 1.20 18.64 17.08
N ARG A 6 1.34 19.89 16.69
CA ARG A 6 0.84 20.31 15.40
C ARG A 6 1.51 19.59 14.27
N GLN A 7 2.80 19.35 14.36
CA GLN A 7 3.48 18.59 13.35
C GLN A 7 2.97 17.15 13.28
N SER A 8 2.73 16.58 14.42
CA SER A 8 2.15 15.25 14.47
C SER A 8 0.80 15.22 13.78
N GLU A 9 0.00 16.25 14.04
CA GLU A 9 -1.31 16.32 13.43
C GLU A 9 -1.23 16.42 11.92
N ARG A 10 -0.29 17.18 11.42
CA ARG A 10 -0.13 17.28 9.98
C ARG A 10 0.25 15.94 9.37
N ARG A 11 1.14 15.23 10.03
CA ARG A 11 1.54 13.93 9.55
C ARG A 11 0.37 12.96 9.58
N ASN A 12 -0.45 13.04 10.61
CA ASN A 12 -1.61 12.15 10.71
C ASN A 12 -2.63 12.44 9.63
N ARG A 13 -2.79 13.68 9.24
CA ARG A 13 -3.73 14.01 8.18
C ARG A 13 -3.31 13.42 6.85
N LEU A 14 -2.00 13.29 6.63
CA LEU A 14 -1.50 12.73 5.41
C LEU A 14 -1.50 11.21 5.41
N ARG A 15 -1.55 10.62 6.59
CA ARG A 15 -1.45 9.18 6.73
C ARG A 15 -2.58 8.71 7.63
N LEU A 16 -3.66 8.24 7.04
CA LEU A 16 -4.81 7.77 7.77
C LEU A 16 -4.70 6.28 8.00
N LYS A 17 -5.11 5.84 9.18
CA LYS A 17 -5.29 4.42 9.43
C LYS A 17 -6.59 4.02 8.78
N PHE A 18 -6.49 3.28 7.71
CA PHE A 18 -7.62 3.02 6.88
C PHE A 18 -7.58 1.58 6.41
N SER A 19 -8.48 0.78 6.96
CA SER A 19 -8.54 -0.64 6.63
C SER A 19 -9.51 -0.86 5.48
N ARG A 20 -8.99 -0.98 4.28
CA ARG A 20 -9.78 -1.22 3.09
C ARG A 20 -9.10 -2.26 2.24
N PRO A 21 -9.87 -3.04 1.50
CA PRO A 21 -9.24 -4.02 0.63
C PRO A 21 -8.53 -3.36 -0.54
N VAL A 22 -7.39 -3.90 -0.87
CA VAL A 22 -6.62 -3.51 -2.04
C VAL A 22 -6.25 -4.76 -2.80
N ARG A 23 -6.42 -4.73 -4.11
CA ARG A 23 -5.96 -5.82 -4.96
C ARG A 23 -4.62 -5.41 -5.53
N VAL A 24 -3.65 -6.29 -5.37
CA VAL A 24 -2.27 -6.01 -5.73
C VAL A 24 -1.85 -7.00 -6.80
N GLY A 25 -1.31 -6.51 -7.89
CA GLY A 25 -0.78 -7.36 -8.95
C GLY A 25 0.59 -6.89 -9.37
N SER A 26 1.43 -7.80 -9.81
CA SER A 26 2.76 -7.46 -10.28
C SER A 26 2.94 -7.93 -11.71
N GLU A 27 3.97 -7.40 -12.35
CA GLU A 27 4.32 -7.84 -13.69
C GLU A 27 5.00 -9.20 -13.64
N ALA A 28 4.89 -9.94 -14.75
CA ALA A 28 5.41 -11.29 -14.80
C ALA A 28 6.91 -11.35 -14.55
N LYS A 29 7.65 -10.31 -14.92
CA LYS A 29 9.10 -10.32 -14.74
C LYS A 29 9.52 -10.32 -13.28
N TYR A 30 8.61 -9.96 -12.38
CA TYR A 30 8.91 -10.00 -10.94
C TYR A 30 8.37 -11.27 -10.29
N GLY A 31 7.90 -12.23 -11.11
CA GLY A 31 7.15 -13.34 -10.57
C GLY A 31 5.73 -12.89 -10.33
N ARG A 32 4.78 -13.51 -11.01
CA ARG A 32 3.41 -13.05 -10.96
C ARG A 32 2.86 -13.15 -9.55
N VAL A 33 2.51 -12.02 -8.97
CA VAL A 33 1.88 -11.93 -7.67
C VAL A 33 0.51 -11.30 -7.87
N GLU A 34 -0.50 -11.87 -7.26
CA GLU A 34 -1.83 -11.30 -7.30
C GLU A 34 -2.52 -11.69 -6.03
N GLU A 35 -2.88 -10.71 -5.22
CA GLU A 35 -3.54 -11.00 -3.95
C GLU A 35 -4.40 -9.81 -3.56
N VAL A 36 -5.34 -10.08 -2.66
CA VAL A 36 -6.15 -9.04 -2.05
C VAL A 36 -5.73 -8.95 -0.60
N ARG A 37 -5.35 -7.75 -0.17
CA ARG A 37 -4.94 -7.53 1.20
C ARG A 37 -5.74 -6.37 1.78
N THR A 38 -5.68 -6.24 3.09
CA THR A 38 -6.32 -5.13 3.77
C THR A 38 -5.23 -4.11 4.10
N THR A 39 -5.48 -2.86 3.75
CA THR A 39 -4.49 -1.82 4.03
C THR A 39 -4.43 -1.55 5.53
N VAL A 40 -3.27 -1.13 6.00
CA VAL A 40 -3.07 -0.69 7.37
C VAL A 40 -3.24 0.81 7.45
N ASN A 41 -2.69 1.53 6.48
CA ASN A 41 -2.90 2.96 6.40
C ASN A 41 -2.81 3.40 4.93
N VAL A 42 -3.35 4.56 4.65
CA VAL A 42 -3.42 5.11 3.31
C VAL A 42 -3.17 6.60 3.41
N SER A 43 -2.44 7.13 2.45
CA SER A 43 -2.27 8.57 2.31
C SER A 43 -2.54 8.93 0.86
N ARG A 44 -2.47 10.22 0.57
CA ARG A 44 -2.64 10.66 -0.80
C ARG A 44 -1.56 10.08 -1.71
N ASP A 45 -0.39 9.82 -1.17
CA ASP A 45 0.76 9.43 -1.98
C ASP A 45 1.03 7.94 -1.99
N GLY A 46 0.31 7.16 -1.20
CA GLY A 46 0.58 5.73 -1.18
C GLY A 46 -0.21 5.00 -0.13
N LEU A 47 0.12 3.73 0.06
CA LEU A 47 -0.54 2.92 1.06
C LEU A 47 0.43 1.90 1.63
N PHE A 48 0.01 1.28 2.72
CA PHE A 48 0.81 0.29 3.41
C PHE A 48 -0.08 -0.91 3.72
N PHE A 49 0.39 -2.08 3.41
CA PHE A 49 -0.34 -3.31 3.75
C PHE A 49 0.65 -4.35 4.22
N THR A 50 0.13 -5.41 4.86
CA THR A 50 0.96 -6.51 5.32
C THR A 50 0.55 -7.78 4.59
N THR A 51 1.51 -8.67 4.40
CA THR A 51 1.29 -9.90 3.67
C THR A 51 2.23 -10.97 4.17
N SER A 52 1.84 -12.23 3.97
CA SER A 52 2.73 -13.34 4.23
C SER A 52 3.54 -13.74 3.01
N LEU A 53 3.25 -13.15 1.85
CA LEU A 53 4.02 -13.43 0.65
C LEU A 53 5.37 -12.73 0.73
N LYS A 54 6.38 -13.38 0.20
CA LYS A 54 7.75 -12.85 0.26
C LYS A 54 8.30 -12.50 -1.11
N HIS A 55 7.40 -12.22 -2.04
CA HIS A 55 7.81 -11.91 -3.40
C HIS A 55 8.11 -10.44 -3.64
N TYR A 56 7.76 -9.59 -2.68
CA TYR A 56 7.93 -8.15 -2.88
C TYR A 56 9.37 -7.74 -2.63
N HIS A 57 9.81 -6.75 -3.38
CA HIS A 57 11.11 -6.14 -3.15
C HIS A 57 11.05 -4.67 -3.53
N VAL A 58 11.94 -3.90 -2.94
CA VAL A 58 11.98 -2.47 -3.17
C VAL A 58 12.27 -2.19 -4.63
N GLY A 59 11.54 -1.25 -5.20
CA GLY A 59 11.68 -0.90 -6.59
C GLY A 59 10.70 -1.61 -7.51
N MET A 60 9.97 -2.58 -6.98
CA MET A 60 9.05 -3.36 -7.77
C MET A 60 7.81 -2.55 -8.12
N TRP A 61 7.37 -2.64 -9.36
CA TRP A 61 6.16 -1.96 -9.81
C TRP A 61 4.95 -2.83 -9.57
N LEU A 62 3.88 -2.21 -9.14
CA LEU A 62 2.63 -2.91 -8.83
C LEU A 62 1.47 -2.20 -9.49
N MET A 63 0.45 -2.99 -9.83
CA MET A 63 -0.84 -2.46 -10.22
C MET A 63 -1.77 -2.63 -9.04
N LEU A 64 -2.36 -1.54 -8.57
CA LEU A 64 -3.18 -1.52 -7.39
C LEU A 64 -4.61 -1.15 -7.75
N THR A 65 -5.56 -1.92 -7.26
CA THR A 65 -6.97 -1.56 -7.35
C THR A 65 -7.42 -1.21 -5.94
N PHE A 66 -7.72 0.06 -5.71
CA PHE A 66 -8.02 0.53 -4.37
C PHE A 66 -9.04 1.64 -4.38
N PRO A 67 -10.07 1.54 -3.54
CA PRO A 67 -10.44 0.35 -2.77
C PRO A 67 -10.97 -0.74 -3.69
N TYR A 68 -10.73 -1.99 -3.32
CA TYR A 68 -11.13 -3.10 -4.15
C TYR A 68 -12.54 -3.55 -3.77
N GLU A 69 -13.45 -3.45 -4.72
CA GLU A 69 -14.83 -3.87 -4.54
C GLU A 69 -15.15 -4.83 -5.67
N PRO A 70 -15.25 -6.13 -5.38
CA PRO A 70 -15.49 -7.07 -6.47
C PRO A 70 -16.77 -6.78 -7.27
N ALA A 71 -17.79 -6.24 -6.61
CA ALA A 71 -19.06 -5.96 -7.26
C ALA A 71 -19.08 -4.65 -8.03
N ASP A 72 -18.05 -3.82 -7.87
CA ASP A 72 -18.01 -2.53 -8.52
C ASP A 72 -17.58 -2.69 -9.97
N PRO A 73 -18.41 -2.28 -10.93
CA PRO A 73 -18.01 -2.38 -12.34
C PRO A 73 -16.87 -1.44 -12.72
N ILE A 74 -16.66 -0.40 -11.93
CA ILE A 74 -15.58 0.55 -12.21
C ILE A 74 -14.40 0.22 -11.30
N LYS A 75 -13.29 -0.17 -11.92
CA LYS A 75 -12.08 -0.51 -11.17
C LYS A 75 -11.15 0.68 -11.19
N LYS A 76 -10.79 1.14 -10.00
CA LYS A 76 -9.87 2.28 -9.86
C LYS A 76 -8.46 1.73 -9.71
N GLU A 77 -7.76 1.67 -10.81
CA GLU A 77 -6.43 1.10 -10.85
C GLU A 77 -5.38 2.19 -10.84
N GLN A 78 -4.32 1.96 -10.10
CA GLN A 78 -3.20 2.87 -10.01
C GLN A 78 -1.92 2.08 -10.07
N VAL A 79 -0.90 2.71 -10.63
CA VAL A 79 0.44 2.12 -10.63
C VAL A 79 1.16 2.61 -9.38
N GLY A 80 1.85 1.71 -8.72
CA GLY A 80 2.64 2.04 -7.55
C GLY A 80 3.97 1.35 -7.58
N LYS A 81 4.84 1.81 -6.70
CA LYS A 81 6.19 1.27 -6.61
C LYS A 81 6.47 0.95 -5.14
N VAL A 82 7.01 -0.22 -4.89
CA VAL A 82 7.40 -0.59 -3.53
C VAL A 82 8.60 0.25 -3.14
N VAL A 83 8.45 1.01 -2.06
CA VAL A 83 9.52 1.91 -1.61
C VAL A 83 10.14 1.46 -0.29
N ARG A 84 9.46 0.59 0.44
CA ARG A 84 10.01 0.11 1.71
C ARG A 84 9.36 -1.21 2.08
N LEU A 85 10.15 -2.07 2.67
CA LEU A 85 9.67 -3.33 3.23
C LEU A 85 10.02 -3.37 4.70
N GLU A 86 9.12 -3.90 5.51
CA GLU A 86 9.35 -4.08 6.94
C GLU A 86 9.11 -5.53 7.28
N HIS A 87 10.07 -6.15 7.93
CA HIS A 87 9.91 -7.52 8.40
C HIS A 87 9.29 -7.48 9.78
N LEU A 88 8.13 -8.09 9.92
CA LEU A 88 7.37 -8.05 11.15
C LEU A 88 7.71 -9.25 12.02
N GLU A 89 7.45 -9.13 13.31
CA GLU A 89 7.82 -10.17 14.25
C GLU A 89 7.08 -11.48 14.00
N ASP A 90 5.88 -11.40 13.48
CA ASP A 90 5.09 -12.60 13.22
C ASP A 90 5.44 -13.28 11.90
N GLY A 91 6.52 -12.84 11.23
CA GLY A 91 6.95 -13.44 9.98
C GLY A 91 6.33 -12.84 8.75
N ARG A 92 5.39 -11.92 8.92
CA ARG A 92 4.81 -11.23 7.78
C ARG A 92 5.70 -10.09 7.34
N VAL A 93 5.36 -9.50 6.21
CA VAL A 93 6.10 -8.39 5.64
C VAL A 93 5.16 -7.23 5.46
N GLY A 94 5.61 -6.05 5.88
CA GLY A 94 4.91 -4.82 5.60
C GLY A 94 5.43 -4.24 4.30
N VAL A 95 4.52 -3.81 3.45
CA VAL A 95 4.86 -3.30 2.12
C VAL A 95 4.36 -1.88 2.00
N ALA A 96 5.28 -0.94 1.85
CA ALA A 96 4.93 0.46 1.64
C ALA A 96 5.03 0.74 0.14
N VAL A 97 3.95 1.26 -0.40
CA VAL A 97 3.83 1.51 -1.84
C VAL A 97 3.54 2.98 -2.06
N GLU A 98 4.29 3.58 -2.96
CA GLU A 98 4.08 4.97 -3.35
C GLU A 98 3.34 4.97 -4.68
N PHE A 99 2.24 5.74 -4.75
CA PHE A 99 1.49 5.85 -5.98
C PHE A 99 2.26 6.68 -6.98
N PHE A 100 2.16 6.26 -8.23
CA PHE A 100 2.78 7.01 -9.29
C PHE A 100 1.67 7.76 -10.00
N SER A 101 1.66 9.07 -9.87
CA SER A 101 0.69 9.86 -10.58
C SER A 101 1.37 10.62 -11.69
N ARG A 102 0.60 10.89 -12.72
CA ARG A 102 1.13 11.56 -13.90
C ARG A 102 0.80 12.99 -13.93
#